data_ffb43c1cb207d314c9cda46c0dc51770
#
_entry.id   ffb43c1cb207d314c9cda46c0dc51770
#
_cell.length_a   1.000
_cell.length_b   1.000
_cell.length_c   1.000
_cell.angle_alpha   90.00
_cell.angle_beta   90.00
_cell.angle_gamma   90.00
#
_symmetry.space_group_name_H-M   'P 1'
#
loop_
_entity.id
_entity.type
_entity.pdbx_description
1 polymer ?
#
loop_
_entity_poly.entity_id
_entity_poly.type
_entity_poly.pdbx_seq_one_letter_code
_entity_poly.pdbx_strand_id
1 'polypeptide(L)'
;MSGVYEAYLIRMLAPLGLYDLNGVQNRSELSALGGKLDEVGALLDTVERESLLATAEGEGLDRREALFARKPATLTAEERREAIAALLRIGEDSLTPGAINDTLMGCGVRARATEKADRSLEITFPGIIGIPAEFDQIQKIILDILPCHLAVEFFFRYLTWAECETLEYTWEQAEAAEHTWESFQRSVPAEV
;
A
#
# COMPACT_ATOMS: atom_id res chain seq x y z
N MET A 1 10.86 15.06 -34.79
CA MET A 1 10.04 13.85 -34.97
C MET A 1 8.62 14.30 -35.20
N SER A 2 7.94 13.83 -36.26
CA SER A 2 6.54 14.17 -36.52
C SER A 2 5.70 13.53 -35.41
N GLY A 3 4.80 14.30 -34.80
CA GLY A 3 3.93 13.80 -33.75
C GLY A 3 2.89 12.81 -34.30
N VAL A 4 2.25 12.02 -33.41
CA VAL A 4 1.24 11.04 -33.81
C VAL A 4 0.04 11.73 -34.48
N TYR A 5 -0.41 12.83 -33.88
CA TYR A 5 -1.55 13.57 -34.41
C TYR A 5 -1.22 14.40 -35.65
N GLU A 6 0.01 14.89 -35.83
CA GLU A 6 0.44 15.53 -37.09
C GLU A 6 0.28 14.55 -38.27
N ALA A 7 0.81 13.33 -38.12
CA ALA A 7 0.68 12.29 -39.14
C ALA A 7 -0.78 11.88 -39.37
N TYR A 8 -1.59 11.83 -38.32
CA TYR A 8 -3.02 11.58 -38.43
C TYR A 8 -3.76 12.66 -39.21
N LEU A 9 -3.51 13.95 -38.90
CA LEU A 9 -4.13 15.10 -39.61
C LEU A 9 -3.75 15.10 -41.08
N ILE A 10 -2.49 14.87 -41.44
CA ILE A 10 -2.01 14.76 -42.81
C ILE A 10 -2.76 13.62 -43.53
N ARG A 11 -2.88 12.47 -42.93
CA ARG A 11 -3.59 11.31 -43.49
C ARG A 11 -5.08 11.59 -43.71
N MET A 12 -5.72 12.35 -42.83
CA MET A 12 -7.14 12.73 -42.95
C MET A 12 -7.39 13.76 -44.09
N LEU A 13 -6.45 14.69 -44.26
CA LEU A 13 -6.60 15.77 -45.26
C LEU A 13 -6.13 15.38 -46.65
N ALA A 14 -5.18 14.44 -46.76
CA ALA A 14 -4.62 14.02 -48.05
C ALA A 14 -5.66 13.56 -49.08
N PRO A 15 -6.71 12.76 -48.76
CA PRO A 15 -7.69 12.30 -49.73
C PRO A 15 -8.59 13.43 -50.30
N LEU A 16 -8.67 14.57 -49.60
CA LEU A 16 -9.54 15.66 -50.02
C LEU A 16 -8.97 16.41 -51.22
N GLY A 17 -7.66 16.37 -51.44
CA GLY A 17 -6.98 17.01 -52.56
C GLY A 17 -7.09 18.55 -52.57
N LEU A 18 -7.55 19.18 -51.48
CA LEU A 18 -7.82 20.60 -51.38
C LEU A 18 -6.65 21.39 -50.79
N TYR A 19 -5.74 20.74 -50.11
CA TYR A 19 -4.66 21.33 -49.35
C TYR A 19 -3.30 20.96 -49.93
N ASP A 20 -2.43 21.94 -50.10
CA ASP A 20 -1.01 21.66 -50.33
C ASP A 20 -0.32 21.28 -49.01
N LEU A 21 -0.32 19.98 -48.72
CA LEU A 21 0.27 19.43 -47.49
C LEU A 21 1.80 19.55 -47.42
N ASN A 22 2.46 19.92 -48.54
CA ASN A 22 3.89 20.18 -48.61
C ASN A 22 4.22 21.66 -48.47
N GLY A 23 3.22 22.53 -48.58
CA GLY A 23 3.37 23.99 -48.41
C GLY A 23 3.82 24.32 -46.98
N VAL A 24 4.77 25.25 -46.87
CA VAL A 24 5.39 25.63 -45.60
C VAL A 24 4.35 26.07 -44.55
N GLN A 25 3.33 26.81 -44.93
CA GLN A 25 2.31 27.31 -44.04
C GLN A 25 1.44 26.17 -43.48
N ASN A 26 0.86 25.35 -44.38
CA ASN A 26 -0.01 24.24 -43.98
C ASN A 26 0.74 23.23 -43.13
N ARG A 27 2.00 22.97 -43.48
CA ARG A 27 2.85 22.07 -42.71
C ARG A 27 3.16 22.59 -41.30
N SER A 28 3.45 23.89 -41.17
CA SER A 28 3.69 24.52 -39.87
C SER A 28 2.43 24.52 -39.02
N GLU A 29 1.27 24.78 -39.61
CA GLU A 29 -0.01 24.74 -38.92
C GLU A 29 -0.34 23.31 -38.45
N LEU A 30 -0.22 22.30 -39.30
CA LEU A 30 -0.48 20.91 -38.96
C LEU A 30 0.49 20.39 -37.90
N SER A 31 1.73 20.80 -37.94
CA SER A 31 2.74 20.45 -36.92
C SER A 31 2.40 21.09 -35.58
N ALA A 32 2.01 22.36 -35.55
CA ALA A 32 1.62 23.06 -34.33
C ALA A 32 0.34 22.47 -33.71
N LEU A 33 -0.68 22.20 -34.52
CA LEU A 33 -1.93 21.57 -34.09
C LEU A 33 -1.68 20.11 -33.61
N GLY A 34 -0.92 19.36 -34.40
CA GLY A 34 -0.56 17.99 -34.06
C GLY A 34 0.19 17.88 -32.72
N GLY A 35 1.14 18.80 -32.50
CA GLY A 35 1.88 18.87 -31.24
C GLY A 35 0.97 19.16 -30.03
N LYS A 36 0.00 20.07 -30.19
CA LYS A 36 -0.97 20.37 -29.15
C LYS A 36 -1.95 19.21 -28.89
N LEU A 37 -2.34 18.49 -29.92
CA LEU A 37 -3.16 17.30 -29.79
C LEU A 37 -2.38 16.14 -29.12
N ASP A 38 -1.09 16.01 -29.42
CA ASP A 38 -0.22 15.03 -28.72
C ASP A 38 -0.12 15.34 -27.21
N GLU A 39 -0.01 16.64 -26.84
CA GLU A 39 -0.03 17.05 -25.43
C GLU A 39 -1.38 16.71 -24.74
N VAL A 40 -2.50 16.98 -25.41
CA VAL A 40 -3.84 16.64 -24.91
C VAL A 40 -4.00 15.12 -24.79
N GLY A 41 -3.52 14.35 -25.77
CA GLY A 41 -3.53 12.90 -25.72
C GLY A 41 -2.78 12.37 -24.48
N ALA A 42 -1.59 12.85 -24.22
CA ALA A 42 -0.80 12.48 -23.04
C ALA A 42 -1.48 12.84 -21.72
N LEU A 43 -2.21 13.97 -21.68
CA LEU A 43 -3.02 14.33 -20.51
C LEU A 43 -4.20 13.37 -20.31
N LEU A 44 -4.87 12.97 -21.39
CA LEU A 44 -5.96 12.00 -21.33
C LEU A 44 -5.47 10.63 -20.84
N ASP A 45 -4.34 10.15 -21.35
CA ASP A 45 -3.71 8.90 -20.87
C ASP A 45 -3.39 8.98 -19.37
N THR A 46 -2.93 10.13 -18.90
CA THR A 46 -2.67 10.37 -17.48
C THR A 46 -3.96 10.35 -16.67
N VAL A 47 -5.01 11.02 -17.14
CA VAL A 47 -6.33 11.01 -16.47
C VAL A 47 -6.89 9.61 -16.43
N GLU A 48 -6.80 8.85 -17.52
CA GLU A 48 -7.25 7.45 -17.55
C GLU A 48 -6.50 6.60 -16.51
N ARG A 49 -5.18 6.67 -16.50
CA ARG A 49 -4.34 5.95 -15.51
C ARG A 49 -4.71 6.32 -14.08
N GLU A 50 -4.81 7.63 -13.77
CA GLU A 50 -5.10 8.11 -12.42
C GLU A 50 -6.58 7.90 -12.00
N SER A 51 -7.49 7.70 -12.95
CA SER A 51 -8.90 7.47 -12.67
C SER A 51 -9.20 6.09 -12.07
N LEU A 52 -8.38 5.09 -12.38
CA LEU A 52 -8.52 3.73 -11.91
C LEU A 52 -7.59 3.48 -10.71
N LEU A 53 -8.11 2.92 -9.62
CA LEU A 53 -7.30 2.59 -8.45
C LEU A 53 -6.16 1.62 -8.80
N ALA A 54 -6.41 0.67 -9.70
CA ALA A 54 -5.43 -0.33 -10.10
C ALA A 54 -4.20 0.25 -10.80
N THR A 55 -4.33 1.40 -11.47
CA THR A 55 -3.26 2.01 -12.27
C THR A 55 -2.80 3.36 -11.74
N ALA A 56 -3.51 3.95 -10.77
CA ALA A 56 -3.15 5.24 -10.20
C ALA A 56 -1.79 5.18 -9.48
N GLU A 57 -0.95 6.21 -9.69
CA GLU A 57 0.40 6.28 -9.13
C GLU A 57 0.63 7.57 -8.32
N GLY A 58 -0.10 8.63 -8.61
CA GLY A 58 0.11 9.96 -8.05
C GLY A 58 -1.16 10.60 -7.51
N GLU A 59 -1.63 11.61 -8.20
CA GLU A 59 -2.77 12.45 -7.78
C GLU A 59 -4.06 11.64 -7.57
N GLY A 60 -4.26 10.57 -8.35
CA GLY A 60 -5.38 9.67 -8.20
C GLY A 60 -5.39 8.93 -6.85
N LEU A 61 -4.22 8.57 -6.33
CA LEU A 61 -4.09 8.00 -4.98
C LEU A 61 -4.28 9.07 -3.91
N ASP A 62 -3.65 10.24 -4.06
CA ASP A 62 -3.74 11.34 -3.09
C ASP A 62 -5.19 11.78 -2.87
N ARG A 63 -5.98 11.89 -3.94
CA ARG A 63 -7.39 12.23 -3.86
C ARG A 63 -8.22 11.18 -3.14
N ARG A 64 -7.92 9.89 -3.31
CA ARG A 64 -8.63 8.81 -2.62
C ARG A 64 -8.23 8.74 -1.15
N GLU A 65 -6.95 8.89 -0.84
CA GLU A 65 -6.47 8.96 0.55
C GLU A 65 -7.08 10.13 1.33
N ALA A 66 -7.37 11.24 0.65
CA ALA A 66 -8.03 12.40 1.28
C ALA A 66 -9.46 12.10 1.76
N LEU A 67 -10.09 11.00 1.31
CA LEU A 67 -11.41 10.57 1.78
C LEU A 67 -11.33 9.89 3.15
N PHE A 68 -10.16 9.44 3.57
CA PHE A 68 -9.97 8.75 4.83
C PHE A 68 -9.39 9.70 5.88
N ALA A 69 -9.84 9.54 7.12
CA ALA A 69 -9.39 10.36 8.25
C ALA A 69 -7.89 10.20 8.54
N ARG A 70 -7.30 9.07 8.12
CA ARG A 70 -5.88 8.76 8.27
C ARG A 70 -5.31 8.24 6.98
N LYS A 71 -4.11 8.71 6.65
CA LYS A 71 -3.37 8.19 5.51
C LYS A 71 -2.68 6.87 5.92
N PRO A 72 -2.66 5.87 5.01
CA PRO A 72 -1.85 4.67 5.20
C PRO A 72 -0.37 5.06 5.41
N ALA A 73 0.31 4.35 6.32
CA ALA A 73 1.74 4.55 6.57
C ALA A 73 2.61 3.84 5.53
N THR A 74 2.21 3.84 4.27
CA THR A 74 2.85 3.10 3.17
C THR A 74 3.62 4.04 2.26
N LEU A 75 4.72 3.55 1.69
CA LEU A 75 5.66 4.35 0.92
C LEU A 75 5.55 4.10 -0.59
N THR A 76 5.17 2.91 -1.03
CA THR A 76 5.07 2.56 -2.44
C THR A 76 3.66 2.76 -3.01
N ALA A 77 3.55 3.05 -4.31
CA ALA A 77 2.25 3.20 -4.97
C ALA A 77 1.41 1.91 -4.93
N GLU A 78 2.05 0.74 -4.93
CA GLU A 78 1.39 -0.55 -4.84
C GLU A 78 0.77 -0.77 -3.45
N GLU A 79 1.53 -0.57 -2.39
CA GLU A 79 1.05 -0.64 -1.01
C GLU A 79 -0.09 0.36 -0.77
N ARG A 80 0.01 1.59 -1.31
CA ARG A 80 -1.05 2.60 -1.23
C ARG A 80 -2.33 2.13 -1.93
N ARG A 81 -2.23 1.50 -3.11
CA ARG A 81 -3.38 0.92 -3.82
C ARG A 81 -4.06 -0.17 -3.01
N GLU A 82 -3.27 -1.09 -2.44
CA GLU A 82 -3.77 -2.18 -1.60
C GLU A 82 -4.46 -1.63 -0.34
N ALA A 83 -3.85 -0.64 0.32
CA ALA A 83 -4.40 0.02 1.49
C ALA A 83 -5.76 0.68 1.19
N ILE A 84 -5.84 1.47 0.12
CA ILE A 84 -7.08 2.11 -0.30
C ILE A 84 -8.13 1.07 -0.66
N ALA A 85 -7.75 0.01 -1.40
CA ALA A 85 -8.67 -1.07 -1.76
C ALA A 85 -9.24 -1.79 -0.53
N ALA A 86 -8.41 -2.03 0.49
CA ALA A 86 -8.85 -2.64 1.74
C ALA A 86 -9.82 -1.71 2.50
N LEU A 87 -9.50 -0.42 2.61
CA LEU A 87 -10.38 0.57 3.26
C LEU A 87 -11.74 0.72 2.54
N LEU A 88 -11.75 0.65 1.21
CA LEU A 88 -12.98 0.70 0.41
C LEU A 88 -13.86 -0.56 0.53
N ARG A 89 -13.28 -1.69 0.98
CA ARG A 89 -14.04 -2.93 1.23
C ARG A 89 -14.75 -2.93 2.57
N ILE A 90 -14.46 -1.97 3.45
CA ILE A 90 -15.13 -1.84 4.73
C ILE A 90 -16.60 -1.53 4.47
N GLY A 91 -17.47 -2.52 4.68
CA GLY A 91 -18.91 -2.42 4.50
C GLY A 91 -19.65 -2.69 5.80
N GLU A 92 -20.93 -3.02 5.71
CA GLU A 92 -21.79 -3.32 6.85
C GLU A 92 -21.31 -4.54 7.65
N ASP A 93 -20.60 -5.49 7.01
CA ASP A 93 -20.00 -6.67 7.62
C ASP A 93 -18.53 -6.46 8.08
N SER A 94 -18.12 -5.21 8.25
CA SER A 94 -16.72 -4.82 8.53
C SER A 94 -16.18 -5.24 9.90
N LEU A 95 -17.01 -5.77 10.77
CA LEU A 95 -16.64 -6.18 12.12
C LEU A 95 -16.37 -7.68 12.26
N THR A 96 -16.31 -8.42 11.17
CA THR A 96 -15.84 -9.81 11.20
C THR A 96 -14.32 -9.85 11.39
N PRO A 97 -13.76 -10.87 12.05
CA PRO A 97 -12.29 -10.99 12.22
C PRO A 97 -11.51 -10.91 10.89
N GLY A 98 -12.10 -11.43 9.80
CA GLY A 98 -11.52 -11.32 8.46
C GLY A 98 -11.45 -9.88 7.97
N ALA A 99 -12.57 -9.15 8.02
CA ALA A 99 -12.62 -7.76 7.59
C ALA A 99 -11.74 -6.84 8.44
N ILE A 100 -11.63 -7.11 9.75
CA ILE A 100 -10.69 -6.39 10.63
C ILE A 100 -9.26 -6.63 10.18
N ASN A 101 -8.87 -7.87 9.90
CA ASN A 101 -7.52 -8.20 9.43
C ASN A 101 -7.21 -7.57 8.07
N ASP A 102 -8.17 -7.58 7.14
CA ASP A 102 -8.03 -6.91 5.84
C ASP A 102 -7.84 -5.40 6.01
N THR A 103 -8.58 -4.79 6.95
CA THR A 103 -8.46 -3.36 7.25
C THR A 103 -7.11 -3.03 7.88
N LEU A 104 -6.63 -3.83 8.84
CA LEU A 104 -5.32 -3.67 9.46
C LEU A 104 -4.22 -3.72 8.41
N MET A 105 -4.27 -4.73 7.52
CA MET A 105 -3.33 -4.89 6.43
C MET A 105 -3.40 -3.72 5.45
N GLY A 106 -4.62 -3.26 5.13
CA GLY A 106 -4.85 -2.10 4.28
C GLY A 106 -4.34 -0.78 4.86
N CYS A 107 -4.29 -0.66 6.19
CA CYS A 107 -3.67 0.48 6.86
C CYS A 107 -2.14 0.36 6.97
N GLY A 108 -1.53 -0.66 6.39
CA GLY A 108 -0.10 -0.91 6.48
C GLY A 108 0.36 -1.46 7.84
N VAL A 109 -0.59 -1.89 8.67
CA VAL A 109 -0.31 -2.45 10.00
C VAL A 109 -0.14 -3.96 9.88
N ARG A 110 1.07 -4.46 10.07
CA ARG A 110 1.37 -5.90 10.09
C ARG A 110 0.93 -6.53 11.42
N ALA A 111 -0.37 -6.53 11.66
CA ALA A 111 -0.97 -7.14 12.84
C ALA A 111 -2.09 -8.10 12.43
N ARG A 112 -2.41 -9.04 13.29
CA ARG A 112 -3.49 -9.99 13.13
C ARG A 112 -4.39 -9.99 14.36
N ALA A 113 -5.67 -9.74 14.14
CA ALA A 113 -6.71 -9.83 15.16
C ALA A 113 -7.31 -11.24 15.17
N THR A 114 -7.41 -11.83 16.35
CA THR A 114 -8.04 -13.14 16.57
C THR A 114 -9.02 -13.01 17.72
N GLU A 115 -10.23 -13.48 17.53
CA GLU A 115 -11.26 -13.50 18.59
C GLU A 115 -11.00 -14.65 19.57
N LYS A 116 -11.01 -14.35 20.87
CA LYS A 116 -10.94 -15.33 21.95
C LYS A 116 -12.34 -15.74 22.42
N ALA A 117 -12.41 -16.88 23.11
CA ALA A 117 -13.66 -17.42 23.62
C ALA A 117 -14.37 -16.52 24.65
N ASP A 118 -13.65 -15.63 25.30
CA ASP A 118 -14.14 -14.65 26.27
C ASP A 118 -14.67 -13.34 25.66
N ARG A 119 -14.78 -13.29 24.31
CA ARG A 119 -15.16 -12.12 23.52
C ARG A 119 -14.15 -10.98 23.56
N SER A 120 -12.90 -11.26 23.91
CA SER A 120 -11.79 -10.34 23.71
C SER A 120 -11.15 -10.55 22.33
N LEU A 121 -10.46 -9.51 21.83
CA LEU A 121 -9.63 -9.59 20.63
C LEU A 121 -8.16 -9.63 21.04
N GLU A 122 -7.46 -10.66 20.60
CA GLU A 122 -6.01 -10.71 20.70
C GLU A 122 -5.38 -10.19 19.43
N ILE A 123 -4.50 -9.22 19.58
CA ILE A 123 -3.72 -8.64 18.48
C ILE A 123 -2.30 -9.16 18.56
N THR A 124 -1.89 -9.89 17.54
CA THR A 124 -0.54 -10.41 17.36
C THR A 124 0.18 -9.70 16.23
N PHE A 125 1.51 -9.71 16.25
CA PHE A 125 2.36 -9.08 15.22
C PHE A 125 3.22 -10.16 14.54
N PRO A 126 2.70 -10.84 13.50
CA PRO A 126 3.42 -11.89 12.80
C PRO A 126 4.74 -11.39 12.21
N GLY A 127 5.82 -12.13 12.42
CA GLY A 127 7.15 -11.78 11.91
C GLY A 127 7.86 -10.65 12.67
N ILE A 128 7.26 -10.09 13.74
CA ILE A 128 7.88 -9.09 14.60
C ILE A 128 8.17 -9.72 15.96
N ILE A 129 9.44 -9.66 16.37
CA ILE A 129 9.88 -10.14 17.69
C ILE A 129 9.97 -8.94 18.63
N GLY A 130 9.25 -9.01 19.75
CA GLY A 130 9.14 -7.92 20.72
C GLY A 130 8.09 -6.88 20.32
N ILE A 131 8.22 -5.69 20.86
CA ILE A 131 7.33 -4.56 20.61
C ILE A 131 7.69 -3.94 19.25
N PRO A 132 6.72 -3.75 18.32
CA PRO A 132 6.96 -3.08 17.05
C PRO A 132 7.51 -1.68 17.23
N ALA A 133 8.34 -1.22 16.29
CA ALA A 133 8.71 0.19 16.21
C ALA A 133 7.42 1.04 16.05
N GLU A 134 7.39 2.21 16.69
CA GLU A 134 6.24 3.14 16.65
C GLU A 134 4.92 2.53 17.16
N PHE A 135 5.00 1.59 18.12
CA PHE A 135 3.83 0.87 18.65
C PHE A 135 2.71 1.81 19.09
N ASP A 136 3.01 2.97 19.68
CA ASP A 136 2.01 3.93 20.12
C ASP A 136 1.14 4.45 18.95
N GLN A 137 1.71 4.59 17.76
CA GLN A 137 0.96 4.98 16.56
C GLN A 137 0.15 3.82 16.03
N ILE A 138 0.76 2.63 15.96
CA ILE A 138 0.10 1.39 15.54
C ILE A 138 -1.09 1.09 16.44
N GLN A 139 -0.91 1.20 17.76
CA GLN A 139 -1.98 1.00 18.74
C GLN A 139 -3.17 1.93 18.50
N LYS A 140 -2.91 3.21 18.25
CA LYS A 140 -3.99 4.17 17.95
C LYS A 140 -4.76 3.80 16.69
N ILE A 141 -4.06 3.39 15.62
CA ILE A 141 -4.69 2.94 14.38
C ILE A 141 -5.55 1.71 14.64
N ILE A 142 -5.02 0.73 15.37
CA ILE A 142 -5.74 -0.51 15.71
C ILE A 142 -7.00 -0.19 16.51
N LEU A 143 -6.91 0.61 17.57
CA LEU A 143 -8.05 0.95 18.42
C LEU A 143 -9.12 1.77 17.69
N ASP A 144 -8.77 2.52 16.67
CA ASP A 144 -9.75 3.25 15.85
C ASP A 144 -10.51 2.35 14.86
N ILE A 145 -9.91 1.22 14.48
CA ILE A 145 -10.53 0.25 13.57
C ILE A 145 -11.43 -0.70 14.35
N LEU A 146 -11.03 -1.05 15.57
CA LEU A 146 -11.72 -2.06 16.37
C LEU A 146 -12.99 -1.51 17.05
N PRO A 147 -14.02 -2.37 17.21
CA PRO A 147 -15.21 -1.99 17.96
C PRO A 147 -14.90 -1.64 19.42
N CYS A 148 -15.35 -0.49 19.87
CA CYS A 148 -15.05 0.04 21.21
C CYS A 148 -15.61 -0.79 22.38
N HIS A 149 -16.51 -1.73 22.12
CA HIS A 149 -17.11 -2.60 23.14
C HIS A 149 -16.36 -3.91 23.37
N LEU A 150 -15.33 -4.19 22.57
CA LEU A 150 -14.50 -5.38 22.72
C LEU A 150 -13.23 -5.05 23.53
N ALA A 151 -12.88 -5.96 24.44
CA ALA A 151 -11.57 -5.88 25.10
C ALA A 151 -10.47 -6.27 24.11
N VAL A 152 -9.40 -5.47 24.07
CA VAL A 152 -8.28 -5.69 23.17
C VAL A 152 -7.03 -5.99 23.97
N GLU A 153 -6.42 -7.12 23.68
CA GLU A 153 -5.15 -7.55 24.27
C GLU A 153 -4.07 -7.58 23.20
N PHE A 154 -2.91 -6.95 23.47
CA PHE A 154 -1.77 -6.98 22.58
C PHE A 154 -0.79 -8.06 23.03
N PHE A 155 -0.50 -8.99 22.14
CA PHE A 155 0.44 -10.06 22.37
C PHE A 155 1.73 -9.83 21.56
N PHE A 156 2.87 -9.80 22.27
CA PHE A 156 4.18 -9.64 21.66
C PHE A 156 4.95 -10.94 21.73
N ARG A 157 5.55 -11.33 20.62
CA ARG A 157 6.33 -12.55 20.52
C ARG A 157 7.72 -12.36 21.13
N TYR A 158 8.02 -13.14 22.13
CA TYR A 158 9.34 -13.26 22.74
C TYR A 158 9.74 -14.73 22.84
N LEU A 159 11.02 -14.99 23.09
CA LEU A 159 11.52 -16.33 23.36
C LEU A 159 10.81 -16.92 24.59
N THR A 160 10.23 -18.11 24.43
CA THR A 160 9.62 -18.85 25.54
C THR A 160 10.65 -19.79 26.19
N TRP A 161 10.39 -20.18 27.45
CA TRP A 161 11.25 -21.14 28.15
C TRP A 161 11.31 -22.49 27.43
N ALA A 162 10.21 -22.96 26.87
CA ALA A 162 10.17 -24.20 26.09
C ALA A 162 11.07 -24.14 24.85
N GLU A 163 11.10 -23.03 24.17
CA GLU A 163 12.00 -22.82 23.03
C GLU A 163 13.45 -22.68 23.47
N CYS A 164 13.71 -22.04 24.59
CA CYS A 164 15.04 -21.95 25.17
C CYS A 164 15.59 -23.35 25.52
N GLU A 165 14.75 -24.22 26.04
CA GLU A 165 15.13 -25.64 26.32
C GLU A 165 15.42 -26.42 25.02
N THR A 166 14.63 -26.19 23.95
CA THR A 166 14.87 -26.84 22.65
C THR A 166 16.13 -26.37 21.94
N LEU A 167 16.57 -25.15 22.23
CA LEU A 167 17.82 -24.60 21.66
C LEU A 167 19.07 -25.20 22.31
N GLU A 168 18.93 -25.96 23.39
CA GLU A 168 20.05 -26.57 24.15
C GLU A 168 21.20 -25.59 24.44
N TYR A 169 20.87 -24.31 24.67
CA TYR A 169 21.87 -23.26 24.95
C TYR A 169 22.60 -23.59 26.27
N THR A 170 23.89 -23.81 26.16
CA THR A 170 24.74 -23.89 27.34
C THR A 170 25.08 -22.50 27.86
N TRP A 171 25.34 -22.37 29.16
CA TRP A 171 25.74 -21.10 29.76
C TRP A 171 26.99 -20.51 29.09
N GLU A 172 27.95 -21.37 28.70
CA GLU A 172 29.16 -20.96 27.97
C GLU A 172 28.84 -20.32 26.61
N GLN A 173 27.84 -20.88 25.91
CA GLN A 173 27.38 -20.32 24.62
C GLN A 173 26.66 -18.99 24.80
N ALA A 174 25.86 -18.87 25.87
CA ALA A 174 25.16 -17.63 26.19
C ALA A 174 26.14 -16.51 26.58
N GLU A 175 27.18 -16.83 27.34
CA GLU A 175 28.27 -15.89 27.67
C GLU A 175 29.11 -15.52 26.43
N ALA A 176 29.45 -16.48 25.59
CA ALA A 176 30.23 -16.24 24.38
C ALA A 176 29.48 -15.37 23.35
N ALA A 177 28.15 -15.42 23.37
CA ALA A 177 27.30 -14.60 22.49
C ALA A 177 27.11 -13.17 23.02
N GLU A 178 27.62 -12.84 24.20
CA GLU A 178 27.49 -11.49 24.84
C GLU A 178 26.05 -10.96 24.85
N HIS A 179 25.05 -11.83 25.02
CA HIS A 179 23.67 -11.44 25.03
C HIS A 179 23.34 -10.55 26.23
N THR A 180 22.72 -9.41 25.96
CA THR A 180 21.94 -8.71 26.99
C THR A 180 20.60 -9.41 27.19
N TRP A 181 19.92 -9.21 28.31
CA TRP A 181 18.56 -9.77 28.52
C TRP A 181 17.62 -9.40 27.41
N GLU A 182 17.69 -8.20 26.89
CA GLU A 182 16.86 -7.75 25.80
C GLU A 182 17.17 -8.46 24.46
N SER A 183 18.45 -8.66 24.14
CA SER A 183 18.85 -9.40 22.94
C SER A 183 18.51 -10.89 23.08
N PHE A 184 18.64 -11.45 24.27
CA PHE A 184 18.28 -12.85 24.53
C PHE A 184 16.78 -13.11 24.39
N GLN A 185 15.91 -12.25 24.92
CA GLN A 185 14.46 -12.35 24.75
C GLN A 185 14.01 -12.29 23.29
N ARG A 186 14.80 -11.69 22.42
CA ARG A 186 14.53 -11.57 20.98
C ARG A 186 15.14 -12.68 20.14
N SER A 187 15.94 -13.58 20.72
CA SER A 187 16.57 -14.69 20.00
C SER A 187 15.60 -15.86 19.78
N VAL A 188 14.44 -15.56 19.20
CA VAL A 188 13.42 -16.55 18.85
C VAL A 188 13.90 -17.38 17.66
N PRO A 189 13.79 -18.74 17.71
CA PRO A 189 14.12 -19.58 16.56
C PRO A 189 13.28 -19.18 15.34
N ALA A 190 13.89 -19.22 14.15
CA ALA A 190 13.15 -19.07 12.92
C ALA A 190 12.10 -20.18 12.83
N GLU A 191 10.85 -19.84 12.56
CA GLU A 191 9.82 -20.83 12.30
C GLU A 191 10.24 -21.69 11.10
N VAL A 192 10.33 -22.99 11.27
CA VAL A 192 10.67 -23.99 10.23
C VAL A 192 9.47 -24.23 9.34
#